data_b4eeb6d9766d0df13d8f9e01aa8fa724
#
_entry.id   b4eeb6d9766d0df13d8f9e01aa8fa724
#
_cell.length_a   1.000
_cell.length_b   1.000
_cell.length_c   1.000
_cell.angle_alpha   90.00
_cell.angle_beta   90.00
_cell.angle_gamma   90.00
#
_symmetry.space_group_name_H-M   'P 1'
#
loop_
_entity.id
_entity.type
_entity.pdbx_description
1 polymer ?
#
loop_
_entity_poly.entity_id
_entity_poly.type
_entity_poly.pdbx_seq_one_letter_code
_entity_poly.pdbx_strand_id
1 'polypeptide(L)'
;LLLQVCANLCKTGKRVLYVSGEESAKQLKLRANRLGITSETLYVLAENALDNVEEKLRGLSPDVAVIDSIQTMYRPDMASAPGSVSQIRECTSQIMRLCKESGTAIFLVGHVTKDGAIAGPRMLEHMVDVVLYFEGDRQQEYRLLRAVKNRFGSVNELGVFQMTEAGMQIVPNPSEQLLSHRAKGCLLYTSPSPRDRTRS
;
A
#
# COMPACT_ATOMS: atom_id res chain seq x y z
N LEU A 1 0.93 0.40 -8.21
CA LEU A 1 1.94 0.98 -7.33
C LEU A 1 2.93 -0.08 -6.83
N LEU A 2 2.51 -1.08 -6.06
CA LEU A 2 3.43 -2.04 -5.41
C LEU A 2 4.30 -2.82 -6.39
N LEU A 3 3.76 -3.33 -7.51
CA LEU A 3 4.58 -3.96 -8.55
C LEU A 3 5.64 -3.01 -9.14
N GLN A 4 5.33 -1.72 -9.28
CA GLN A 4 6.30 -0.72 -9.74
C GLN A 4 7.38 -0.47 -8.68
N VAL A 5 7.01 -0.44 -7.39
CA VAL A 5 7.97 -0.36 -6.28
C VAL A 5 8.88 -1.58 -6.28
N CYS A 6 8.33 -2.78 -6.39
CA CYS A 6 9.09 -4.02 -6.48
C CYS A 6 10.08 -4.00 -7.66
N ALA A 7 9.62 -3.58 -8.83
CA ALA A 7 10.46 -3.48 -10.02
C ALA A 7 11.62 -2.49 -9.83
N ASN A 8 11.36 -1.35 -9.18
CA ASN A 8 12.40 -0.36 -8.90
C ASN A 8 13.41 -0.87 -7.87
N LEU A 9 12.98 -1.61 -6.85
CA LEU A 9 13.87 -2.28 -5.90
C LEU A 9 14.75 -3.33 -6.59
N CYS A 10 14.18 -4.11 -7.51
CA CYS A 10 14.95 -5.06 -8.30
C CYS A 10 16.04 -4.39 -9.16
N LYS A 11 15.78 -3.20 -9.71
CA LYS A 11 16.80 -2.42 -10.45
C LYS A 11 17.99 -2.00 -9.59
N THR A 12 17.82 -1.94 -8.27
CA THR A 12 18.91 -1.69 -7.30
C THR A 12 19.62 -2.96 -6.85
N GLY A 13 19.37 -4.08 -7.49
CA GLY A 13 19.98 -5.38 -7.19
C GLY A 13 19.30 -6.15 -6.06
N LYS A 14 18.15 -5.70 -5.55
CA LYS A 14 17.41 -6.37 -4.48
C LYS A 14 16.62 -7.56 -5.00
N ARG A 15 16.57 -8.64 -4.21
CA ARG A 15 15.65 -9.76 -4.42
C ARG A 15 14.32 -9.45 -3.76
N VAL A 16 13.25 -9.54 -4.54
CA VAL A 16 11.90 -9.19 -4.07
C VAL A 16 10.98 -10.38 -4.25
N LEU A 17 10.23 -10.73 -3.19
CA LEU A 17 9.17 -11.72 -3.23
C LEU A 17 7.82 -11.02 -3.13
N TYR A 18 6.97 -11.19 -4.14
CA TYR A 18 5.58 -10.72 -4.13
C TYR A 18 4.65 -11.91 -3.88
N VAL A 19 4.04 -11.94 -2.70
CA VAL A 19 3.04 -12.94 -2.31
C VAL A 19 1.66 -12.36 -2.54
N SER A 20 0.83 -13.04 -3.32
CA SER A 20 -0.55 -12.65 -3.56
C SER A 20 -1.51 -13.73 -3.08
N GLY A 21 -2.42 -13.33 -2.21
CA GLY A 21 -3.54 -14.15 -1.80
C GLY A 21 -4.83 -13.88 -2.59
N GLU A 22 -4.84 -12.87 -3.46
CA GLU A 22 -6.04 -12.45 -4.21
C GLU A 22 -5.93 -12.74 -5.71
N GLU A 23 -4.74 -12.58 -6.26
CA GLU A 23 -4.49 -12.72 -7.70
C GLU A 23 -3.64 -13.95 -7.99
N SER A 24 -3.97 -14.64 -9.06
CA SER A 24 -3.14 -15.72 -9.57
C SER A 24 -1.81 -15.19 -10.14
N ALA A 25 -0.79 -16.04 -10.17
CA ALA A 25 0.50 -15.70 -10.78
C ALA A 25 0.36 -15.26 -12.26
N LYS A 26 -0.62 -15.81 -12.99
CA LYS A 26 -0.91 -15.43 -14.38
C LYS A 26 -1.45 -13.99 -14.48
N GLN A 27 -2.34 -13.60 -13.59
CA GLN A 27 -2.88 -12.23 -13.54
C GLN A 27 -1.80 -11.22 -13.17
N LEU A 28 -0.97 -11.53 -12.18
CA LEU A 28 0.18 -10.70 -11.80
C LEU A 28 1.18 -10.55 -12.95
N LYS A 29 1.47 -11.64 -13.69
CA LYS A 29 2.35 -11.60 -14.86
C LYS A 29 1.77 -10.70 -15.97
N LEU A 30 0.48 -10.78 -16.25
CA LEU A 30 -0.18 -9.91 -17.24
C LEU A 30 -0.10 -8.43 -16.82
N ARG A 31 -0.29 -8.14 -15.53
CA ARG A 31 -0.15 -6.79 -14.98
C ARG A 31 1.28 -6.30 -15.06
N ALA A 32 2.26 -7.13 -14.72
CA ALA A 32 3.68 -6.80 -14.83
C ALA A 32 4.07 -6.49 -16.28
N ASN A 33 3.64 -7.31 -17.23
CA ASN A 33 3.88 -7.10 -18.66
C ASN A 33 3.31 -5.77 -19.16
N ARG A 34 2.07 -5.42 -18.75
CA ARG A 34 1.45 -4.13 -19.09
C ARG A 34 2.24 -2.94 -18.57
N LEU A 35 2.89 -3.09 -17.43
CA LEU A 35 3.74 -2.06 -16.80
C LEU A 35 5.19 -2.09 -17.32
N GLY A 36 5.50 -2.95 -18.29
CA GLY A 36 6.85 -3.11 -18.82
C GLY A 36 7.86 -3.64 -17.77
N ILE A 37 7.37 -4.36 -16.77
CA ILE A 37 8.21 -4.90 -15.69
C ILE A 37 8.80 -6.23 -16.16
N THR A 38 10.13 -6.24 -16.31
CA THR A 38 10.94 -7.43 -16.54
C THR A 38 12.06 -7.45 -15.50
N SER A 39 12.12 -8.51 -14.70
CA SER A 39 13.16 -8.65 -13.69
C SER A 39 13.35 -10.13 -13.32
N GLU A 40 14.59 -10.58 -13.28
CA GLU A 40 14.96 -11.93 -12.85
C GLU A 40 14.99 -12.07 -11.32
N THR A 41 15.01 -10.96 -10.60
CA THR A 41 15.04 -10.91 -9.13
C THR A 41 13.68 -10.61 -8.48
N LEU A 42 12.61 -10.51 -9.30
CA LEU A 42 11.23 -10.41 -8.84
C LEU A 42 10.57 -11.78 -8.88
N TYR A 43 10.35 -12.36 -7.74
CA TYR A 43 9.66 -13.63 -7.56
C TYR A 43 8.19 -13.40 -7.20
N VAL A 44 7.31 -14.23 -7.74
CA VAL A 44 5.86 -14.13 -7.50
C VAL A 44 5.37 -15.46 -6.95
N LEU A 45 4.63 -15.41 -5.85
CA LEU A 45 4.01 -16.56 -5.20
C LEU A 45 2.51 -16.28 -5.04
N ALA A 46 1.66 -17.15 -5.60
CA ALA A 46 0.22 -17.14 -5.38
C ALA A 46 -0.09 -18.17 -4.28
N GLU A 47 -0.21 -17.71 -3.04
CA GLU A 47 -0.37 -18.57 -1.86
C GLU A 47 -1.04 -17.80 -0.71
N ASN A 48 -1.88 -18.49 0.07
CA ASN A 48 -2.64 -17.96 1.19
C ASN A 48 -2.26 -18.62 2.53
N ALA A 49 -1.78 -19.87 2.49
CA ALA A 49 -1.33 -20.54 3.70
C ALA A 49 0.01 -19.96 4.17
N LEU A 50 0.01 -19.39 5.36
CA LEU A 50 1.19 -18.68 5.89
C LEU A 50 2.41 -19.60 6.03
N ASP A 51 2.22 -20.86 6.38
CA ASP A 51 3.31 -21.83 6.55
C ASP A 51 4.08 -22.03 5.23
N ASN A 52 3.38 -22.09 4.09
CA ASN A 52 4.00 -22.19 2.77
C ASN A 52 4.73 -20.89 2.39
N VAL A 53 4.15 -19.74 2.76
CA VAL A 53 4.79 -18.42 2.55
C VAL A 53 6.08 -18.33 3.37
N GLU A 54 6.04 -18.78 4.63
CA GLU A 54 7.22 -18.82 5.51
C GLU A 54 8.34 -19.68 4.93
N GLU A 55 8.01 -20.89 4.47
CA GLU A 55 8.98 -21.78 3.81
C GLU A 55 9.68 -21.08 2.64
N LYS A 56 8.92 -20.40 1.81
CA LYS A 56 9.47 -19.67 0.65
C LYS A 56 10.29 -18.44 1.04
N LEU A 57 9.86 -17.71 2.07
CA LEU A 57 10.65 -16.60 2.63
C LEU A 57 12.00 -17.08 3.16
N ARG A 58 12.02 -18.18 3.92
CA ARG A 58 13.27 -18.77 4.43
C ARG A 58 14.17 -19.31 3.31
N GLY A 59 13.58 -20.03 2.35
CA GLY A 59 14.35 -20.63 1.25
C GLY A 59 14.93 -19.61 0.27
N LEU A 60 14.18 -18.55 -0.06
CA LEU A 60 14.61 -17.51 -1.00
C LEU A 60 15.48 -16.44 -0.32
N SER A 61 15.26 -16.18 0.98
CA SER A 61 15.88 -15.10 1.74
C SER A 61 15.88 -13.77 0.97
N PRO A 62 14.68 -13.23 0.61
CA PRO A 62 14.60 -12.01 -0.14
C PRO A 62 15.00 -10.79 0.71
N ASP A 63 15.49 -9.72 0.09
CA ASP A 63 15.72 -8.44 0.77
C ASP A 63 14.40 -7.77 1.15
N VAL A 64 13.38 -7.93 0.28
CA VAL A 64 12.07 -7.33 0.46
C VAL A 64 10.98 -8.34 0.09
N ALA A 65 9.91 -8.38 0.89
CA ALA A 65 8.71 -9.13 0.56
C ALA A 65 7.46 -8.23 0.60
N VAL A 66 6.49 -8.54 -0.25
CA VAL A 66 5.15 -7.92 -0.26
C VAL A 66 4.14 -9.01 0.00
N ILE A 67 3.21 -8.81 0.91
CA ILE A 67 2.07 -9.70 1.18
C ILE A 67 0.79 -8.96 0.85
N ASP A 68 0.13 -9.37 -0.23
CA ASP A 68 -1.06 -8.74 -0.82
C ASP A 68 -2.22 -9.77 -0.93
N SER A 69 -3.14 -9.78 0.03
CA SER A 69 -3.26 -8.96 1.23
C SER A 69 -3.16 -9.79 2.52
N ILE A 70 -2.93 -9.13 3.63
CA ILE A 70 -2.89 -9.83 4.95
C ILE A 70 -4.24 -10.46 5.31
N GLN A 71 -5.35 -9.93 4.80
CA GLN A 71 -6.68 -10.47 5.04
C GLN A 71 -6.90 -11.84 4.38
N THR A 72 -6.17 -12.16 3.36
CA THR A 72 -6.26 -13.46 2.66
C THR A 72 -5.35 -14.52 3.27
N MET A 73 -4.38 -14.11 4.08
CA MET A 73 -3.48 -15.05 4.76
C MET A 73 -4.18 -15.79 5.89
N TYR A 74 -3.87 -17.06 6.03
CA TYR A 74 -4.39 -17.90 7.12
C TYR A 74 -3.37 -18.94 7.59
N ARG A 75 -3.59 -19.41 8.82
CA ARG A 75 -2.90 -20.54 9.39
C ARG A 75 -3.83 -21.75 9.47
N PRO A 76 -3.47 -22.89 8.88
CA PRO A 76 -4.34 -24.09 8.86
C PRO A 76 -4.62 -24.68 10.25
N ASP A 77 -3.72 -24.48 11.20
CA ASP A 77 -3.81 -24.97 12.58
C ASP A 77 -4.79 -24.17 13.47
N MET A 78 -5.30 -23.04 12.99
CA MET A 78 -6.26 -22.24 13.71
C MET A 78 -7.70 -22.59 13.33
N ALA A 79 -8.57 -22.74 14.33
CA ALA A 79 -9.99 -23.02 14.12
C ALA A 79 -10.79 -21.82 13.57
N SER A 80 -10.23 -20.61 13.62
CA SER A 80 -10.90 -19.40 13.14
C SER A 80 -10.84 -19.30 11.61
N ALA A 81 -11.90 -18.74 11.02
CA ALA A 81 -12.00 -18.60 9.56
C ALA A 81 -10.92 -17.63 9.00
N PRO A 82 -10.42 -17.87 7.76
CA PRO A 82 -9.59 -16.91 7.05
C PRO A 82 -10.23 -15.51 7.02
N GLY A 83 -9.42 -14.45 7.16
CA GLY A 83 -9.90 -13.07 7.21
C GLY A 83 -10.51 -12.63 8.55
N SER A 84 -10.66 -13.52 9.53
CA SER A 84 -11.06 -13.16 10.89
C SER A 84 -9.97 -12.33 11.58
N VAL A 85 -10.37 -11.51 12.56
CA VAL A 85 -9.44 -10.66 13.32
C VAL A 85 -8.35 -11.49 14.01
N SER A 86 -8.70 -12.67 14.52
CA SER A 86 -7.74 -13.61 15.14
C SER A 86 -6.72 -14.14 14.16
N GLN A 87 -7.14 -14.55 12.96
CA GLN A 87 -6.24 -14.99 11.90
C GLN A 87 -5.30 -13.87 11.45
N ILE A 88 -5.85 -12.69 11.17
CA ILE A 88 -5.06 -11.53 10.74
C ILE A 88 -3.99 -11.18 11.79
N ARG A 89 -4.37 -11.17 13.07
CA ARG A 89 -3.46 -10.87 14.17
C ARG A 89 -2.33 -11.89 14.26
N GLU A 90 -2.67 -13.17 14.23
CA GLU A 90 -1.70 -14.24 14.36
C GLU A 90 -0.76 -14.28 13.15
N CYS A 91 -1.29 -14.20 11.92
CA CYS A 91 -0.48 -14.13 10.71
C CYS A 91 0.48 -12.94 10.76
N THR A 92 0.00 -11.76 11.19
CA THR A 92 0.86 -10.59 11.33
C THR A 92 1.95 -10.79 12.37
N SER A 93 1.63 -11.37 13.54
CA SER A 93 2.61 -11.68 14.59
C SER A 93 3.72 -12.61 14.08
N GLN A 94 3.34 -13.64 13.34
CA GLN A 94 4.27 -14.59 12.73
C GLN A 94 5.17 -13.93 11.69
N ILE A 95 4.58 -13.12 10.79
CA ILE A 95 5.32 -12.36 9.77
C ILE A 95 6.32 -11.39 10.43
N MET A 96 5.91 -10.69 11.49
CA MET A 96 6.80 -9.80 12.25
C MET A 96 7.98 -10.54 12.88
N ARG A 97 7.76 -11.76 13.35
CA ARG A 97 8.85 -12.63 13.86
C ARG A 97 9.80 -13.00 12.76
N LEU A 98 9.29 -13.47 11.61
CA LEU A 98 10.09 -13.79 10.44
C LEU A 98 10.92 -12.61 9.94
N CYS A 99 10.31 -11.43 9.88
CA CYS A 99 11.00 -10.18 9.51
C CYS A 99 12.23 -9.92 10.40
N LYS A 100 12.08 -10.08 11.72
CA LYS A 100 13.17 -9.90 12.67
C LYS A 100 14.25 -10.96 12.56
N GLU A 101 13.88 -12.22 12.30
CA GLU A 101 14.81 -13.33 12.18
C GLU A 101 15.61 -13.28 10.88
N SER A 102 14.97 -12.92 9.77
CA SER A 102 15.59 -12.93 8.43
C SER A 102 16.23 -11.60 8.03
N GLY A 103 15.86 -10.49 8.67
CA GLY A 103 16.23 -9.14 8.22
C GLY A 103 15.52 -8.68 6.94
N THR A 104 14.52 -9.43 6.46
CA THR A 104 13.71 -9.08 5.29
C THR A 104 12.80 -7.92 5.61
N ALA A 105 12.79 -6.86 4.81
CA ALA A 105 11.79 -5.79 4.91
C ALA A 105 10.46 -6.28 4.31
N ILE A 106 9.35 -6.19 5.06
CA ILE A 106 8.06 -6.72 4.62
C ILE A 106 7.03 -5.60 4.51
N PHE A 107 6.39 -5.51 3.34
CA PHE A 107 5.20 -4.70 3.11
C PHE A 107 3.96 -5.56 3.31
N LEU A 108 3.12 -5.19 4.27
CA LEU A 108 1.81 -5.79 4.47
C LEU A 108 0.74 -4.91 3.84
N VAL A 109 0.01 -5.43 2.87
CA VAL A 109 -1.13 -4.76 2.27
C VAL A 109 -2.37 -5.08 3.10
N GLY A 110 -3.07 -4.04 3.52
CA GLY A 110 -4.34 -4.16 4.23
C GLY A 110 -5.42 -3.33 3.56
N HIS A 111 -6.60 -3.91 3.38
CA HIS A 111 -7.76 -3.20 2.85
C HIS A 111 -8.58 -2.61 3.99
N VAL A 112 -8.90 -1.32 3.90
CA VAL A 112 -9.86 -0.66 4.78
C VAL A 112 -11.21 -0.55 4.09
N THR A 113 -12.30 -0.87 4.79
CA THR A 113 -13.66 -0.60 4.27
C THR A 113 -13.98 0.88 4.41
N LYS A 114 -14.91 1.37 3.56
CA LYS A 114 -15.39 2.75 3.57
C LYS A 114 -15.90 3.21 4.95
N ASP A 115 -16.43 2.28 5.73
CA ASP A 115 -16.99 2.57 7.05
C ASP A 115 -15.95 2.55 8.19
N GLY A 116 -14.69 2.31 7.89
CA GLY A 116 -13.61 2.22 8.89
C GLY A 116 -13.80 1.09 9.92
N ALA A 117 -14.77 0.21 9.69
CA ALA A 117 -15.31 -0.72 10.68
C ALA A 117 -14.62 -2.08 10.72
N ILE A 118 -13.69 -2.39 9.80
CA ILE A 118 -12.94 -3.64 9.92
C ILE A 118 -11.85 -3.43 10.97
N ALA A 119 -12.05 -4.08 12.11
CA ALA A 119 -11.13 -4.05 13.26
C ALA A 119 -9.68 -4.48 12.93
N GLY A 120 -9.45 -5.15 11.79
CA GLY A 120 -8.16 -5.65 11.38
C GLY A 120 -7.10 -4.58 11.12
N PRO A 121 -7.28 -3.60 10.23
CA PRO A 121 -6.22 -2.66 9.86
C PRO A 121 -5.72 -1.81 11.02
N ARG A 122 -6.61 -1.22 11.84
CA ARG A 122 -6.20 -0.39 12.98
C ARG A 122 -5.40 -1.15 14.04
N MET A 123 -5.71 -2.44 14.24
CA MET A 123 -4.94 -3.28 15.15
C MET A 123 -3.51 -3.48 14.63
N LEU A 124 -3.33 -3.63 13.31
CA LEU A 124 -2.02 -3.82 12.69
C LEU A 124 -1.14 -2.58 12.81
N GLU A 125 -1.72 -1.38 12.86
CA GLU A 125 -0.97 -0.12 13.00
C GLU A 125 -0.09 -0.09 14.24
N HIS A 126 -0.51 -0.75 15.32
CA HIS A 126 0.31 -0.86 16.53
C HIS A 126 1.45 -1.86 16.38
N MET A 127 1.30 -2.87 15.54
CA MET A 127 2.25 -3.96 15.38
C MET A 127 3.41 -3.59 14.43
N VAL A 128 3.16 -2.78 13.41
CA VAL A 128 4.15 -2.44 12.38
C VAL A 128 4.94 -1.17 12.72
N ASP A 129 6.09 -0.98 12.08
CA ASP A 129 6.97 0.17 12.30
C ASP A 129 6.53 1.41 11.52
N VAL A 130 5.99 1.20 10.32
CA VAL A 130 5.53 2.26 9.42
C VAL A 130 4.11 1.94 8.96
N VAL A 131 3.26 2.97 8.94
CA VAL A 131 1.89 2.89 8.39
C VAL A 131 1.74 3.94 7.31
N LEU A 132 1.39 3.49 6.11
CA LEU A 132 1.14 4.32 4.96
C LEU A 132 -0.32 4.14 4.53
N TYR A 133 -1.04 5.25 4.41
CA TYR A 133 -2.38 5.27 3.83
C TYR A 133 -2.31 5.66 2.37
N PHE A 134 -2.95 4.83 1.54
CA PHE A 134 -3.11 5.08 0.13
C PHE A 134 -4.58 5.43 -0.13
N GLU A 135 -4.82 6.71 -0.37
CA GLU A 135 -6.17 7.30 -0.44
C GLU A 135 -6.47 7.78 -1.86
N GLY A 136 -7.75 7.80 -2.22
CA GLY A 136 -8.22 8.40 -3.46
C GLY A 136 -9.59 7.88 -3.86
N ASP A 137 -10.41 8.75 -4.41
CA ASP A 137 -11.72 8.39 -4.95
C ASP A 137 -11.58 7.88 -6.38
N ARG A 138 -12.53 7.02 -6.81
CA ARG A 138 -12.60 6.52 -8.20
C ARG A 138 -12.82 7.63 -9.22
N GLN A 139 -13.39 8.76 -8.80
CA GLN A 139 -13.65 9.93 -9.63
C GLN A 139 -12.47 10.92 -9.69
N GLN A 140 -11.45 10.74 -8.85
CA GLN A 140 -10.28 11.61 -8.82
C GLN A 140 -9.14 11.00 -9.62
N GLU A 141 -8.48 11.81 -10.45
CA GLU A 141 -7.28 11.41 -11.21
C GLU A 141 -6.09 11.12 -10.29
N TYR A 142 -6.09 11.73 -9.10
CA TYR A 142 -4.96 11.66 -8.17
C TYR A 142 -5.18 10.64 -7.06
N ARG A 143 -4.07 10.09 -6.60
CA ARG A 143 -3.99 9.21 -5.44
C ARG A 143 -2.96 9.78 -4.48
N LEU A 144 -3.29 9.73 -3.20
CA LEU A 144 -2.45 10.25 -2.13
C LEU A 144 -1.83 9.10 -1.35
N LEU A 145 -0.53 9.18 -1.09
CA LEU A 145 0.18 8.28 -0.19
C LEU A 145 0.65 9.10 0.99
N ARG A 146 0.16 8.80 2.17
CA ARG A 146 0.42 9.55 3.39
C ARG A 146 0.98 8.64 4.48
N ALA A 147 2.07 9.06 5.12
CA ALA A 147 2.56 8.42 6.32
C ALA A 147 1.69 8.81 7.52
N VAL A 148 1.21 7.83 8.27
CA VAL A 148 0.42 8.03 9.50
C VAL A 148 1.24 7.66 10.73
N LYS A 149 2.15 6.69 10.57
CA LYS A 149 3.12 6.27 11.58
C LYS A 149 4.46 6.01 10.90
N ASN A 150 5.52 6.49 11.50
CA ASN A 150 6.87 6.19 11.04
C ASN A 150 7.83 6.23 12.23
N ARG A 151 8.35 5.07 12.63
CA ARG A 151 9.32 4.97 13.73
C ARG A 151 10.71 5.49 13.36
N PHE A 152 10.98 5.63 12.06
CA PHE A 152 12.31 5.96 11.53
C PHE A 152 12.42 7.39 11.01
N GLY A 153 11.32 8.17 10.99
CA GLY A 153 11.34 9.51 10.45
C GLY A 153 10.01 10.27 10.57
N SER A 154 9.89 11.32 9.76
CA SER A 154 8.71 12.20 9.73
C SER A 154 7.47 11.49 9.19
N VAL A 155 6.30 11.93 9.63
CA VAL A 155 4.98 11.56 9.10
C VAL A 155 4.35 12.69 8.26
N ASN A 156 5.06 13.81 8.07
CA ASN A 156 4.53 14.99 7.38
C ASN A 156 4.66 14.91 5.85
N GLU A 157 5.20 13.82 5.33
CA GLU A 157 5.40 13.64 3.89
C GLU A 157 4.13 13.12 3.22
N LEU A 158 3.81 13.72 2.08
CA LEU A 158 2.67 13.37 1.24
C LEU A 158 3.15 13.10 -0.19
N GLY A 159 2.95 11.90 -0.67
CA GLY A 159 3.13 11.54 -2.07
C GLY A 159 1.85 11.72 -2.86
N VAL A 160 1.89 12.45 -3.96
CA VAL A 160 0.76 12.58 -4.88
C VAL A 160 1.08 11.84 -6.17
N PHE A 161 0.16 10.98 -6.59
CA PHE A 161 0.32 10.15 -7.78
C PHE A 161 -0.86 10.35 -8.72
N GLN A 162 -0.60 10.25 -10.01
CA GLN A 162 -1.60 10.22 -11.06
C GLN A 162 -1.67 8.82 -11.67
N MET A 163 -2.88 8.36 -11.95
CA MET A 163 -3.13 7.10 -12.66
C MET A 163 -2.98 7.34 -14.15
N THR A 164 -2.09 6.61 -14.81
CA THR A 164 -1.91 6.65 -16.26
C THR A 164 -2.01 5.24 -16.86
N GLU A 165 -2.05 5.13 -18.17
CA GLU A 165 -2.03 3.82 -18.87
C GLU A 165 -0.74 3.04 -18.55
N ALA A 166 0.37 3.75 -18.35
CA ALA A 166 1.66 3.17 -17.96
C ALA A 166 1.78 2.88 -16.46
N GLY A 167 0.71 3.09 -15.67
CA GLY A 167 0.66 2.85 -14.24
C GLY A 167 0.63 4.14 -13.42
N MET A 168 1.10 4.06 -12.19
CA MET A 168 1.15 5.20 -11.27
C MET A 168 2.39 6.05 -11.56
N GLN A 169 2.18 7.35 -11.70
CA GLN A 169 3.26 8.33 -11.87
C GLN A 169 3.22 9.34 -10.72
N ILE A 170 4.40 9.73 -10.23
CA ILE A 170 4.51 10.75 -9.21
C ILE A 170 4.23 12.13 -9.79
N VAL A 171 3.51 12.96 -9.04
CA VAL A 171 3.23 14.36 -9.38
C VAL A 171 4.21 15.23 -8.60
N PRO A 172 5.24 15.82 -9.26
CA PRO A 172 6.32 16.51 -8.55
C PRO A 172 5.85 17.83 -7.91
N ASN A 173 4.90 18.54 -8.52
CA ASN A 173 4.34 19.81 -8.03
C ASN A 173 2.80 19.75 -7.93
N PRO A 174 2.23 19.09 -6.90
CA PRO A 174 0.78 18.95 -6.80
C PRO A 174 0.04 20.29 -6.72
N SER A 175 0.61 21.27 -6.03
CA SER A 175 0.01 22.60 -5.87
C SER A 175 -0.14 23.34 -7.20
N GLU A 176 0.83 23.28 -8.06
CA GLU A 176 0.80 23.92 -9.37
C GLU A 176 -0.24 23.26 -10.28
N GLN A 177 -0.32 21.94 -10.29
CA GLN A 177 -1.29 21.21 -11.09
C GLN A 177 -2.73 21.39 -10.57
N LEU A 178 -2.95 21.37 -9.27
CA LEU A 178 -4.26 21.64 -8.68
C LEU A 178 -4.73 23.08 -8.92
N LEU A 179 -3.82 24.05 -8.98
CA LEU A 179 -4.14 25.43 -9.29
C LEU A 179 -4.39 25.66 -10.78
N SER A 180 -3.69 24.95 -11.66
CA SER A 180 -3.87 25.05 -13.12
C SER A 180 -5.21 24.50 -13.60
N HIS A 181 -5.80 23.54 -12.87
CA HIS A 181 -7.14 23.00 -13.14
C HIS A 181 -8.29 23.85 -12.58
N ARG A 182 -7.98 24.89 -11.79
CA ARG A 182 -9.01 25.89 -11.46
C ARG A 182 -9.39 26.61 -12.76
N ALA A 183 -10.65 26.42 -13.17
CA ALA A 183 -11.21 27.12 -14.32
C ALA A 183 -10.82 28.59 -14.25
N LYS A 184 -10.15 29.11 -15.31
CA LYS A 184 -9.92 30.54 -15.50
C LYS A 184 -11.29 31.22 -15.55
N GLY A 185 -11.76 31.71 -14.42
CA GLY A 185 -13.10 32.33 -14.32
C GLY A 185 -13.82 32.13 -12.99
N CYS A 186 -13.27 31.35 -12.06
CA CYS A 186 -13.80 31.33 -10.71
C CYS A 186 -13.37 32.61 -9.99
N LEU A 187 -14.15 33.66 -10.19
CA LEU A 187 -14.13 34.86 -9.34
C LEU A 187 -14.30 34.34 -7.90
N LEU A 188 -13.30 34.62 -7.08
CA LEU A 188 -13.41 34.51 -5.63
C LEU A 188 -14.63 35.38 -5.23
N TYR A 189 -15.75 34.74 -4.99
CA TYR A 189 -16.82 35.34 -4.22
C TYR A 189 -16.26 35.52 -2.81
N THR A 190 -15.72 36.69 -2.55
CA THR A 190 -15.46 37.13 -1.19
C THR A 190 -16.83 37.29 -0.57
N SER A 191 -17.22 36.32 0.27
CA SER A 191 -18.36 36.51 1.16
C SER A 191 -18.13 37.82 1.91
N PRO A 192 -19.09 38.78 1.89
CA PRO A 192 -18.91 40.03 2.62
C PRO A 192 -18.64 39.71 4.07
N SER A 193 -17.59 40.31 4.63
CA SER A 193 -17.22 40.15 6.03
C SER A 193 -18.41 40.52 6.93
N PRO A 194 -18.67 39.83 8.02
CA PRO A 194 -19.70 40.20 8.97
C PRO A 194 -19.60 41.66 9.48
N ARG A 195 -18.43 42.31 9.33
CA ARG A 195 -18.19 43.71 9.68
C ARG A 195 -18.79 44.73 8.66
N ASP A 196 -19.15 44.29 7.47
CA ASP A 196 -19.73 45.22 6.47
C ASP A 196 -21.24 45.39 6.62
N ARG A 197 -21.88 44.73 7.60
CA ARG A 197 -23.33 44.83 7.88
C ARG A 197 -23.72 45.92 8.87
N THR A 198 -22.80 46.74 9.35
CA THR A 198 -23.09 47.80 10.33
C THR A 198 -22.78 49.18 9.81
N ARG A 199 -23.28 49.55 8.61
CA ARG A 199 -23.39 50.95 8.18
C ARG A 199 -24.59 51.09 7.26
N SER A 200 -25.73 51.31 7.87
CA SER A 200 -26.89 52.04 7.34
C SER A 200 -27.77 52.46 8.51
#